data_acdeb2a63f392f5a20784d61f1ea1d53
#
_entry.id   acdeb2a63f392f5a20784d61f1ea1d53
#
_cell.length_a   1.000
_cell.length_b   1.000
_cell.length_c   1.000
_cell.angle_alpha   90.00
_cell.angle_beta   90.00
_cell.angle_gamma   90.00
#
_symmetry.space_group_name_H-M   'P 1'
#
loop_
_entity.id
_entity.type
_entity.pdbx_description
1 polymer ?
#
loop_
_entity_poly.entity_id
_entity_poly.type
_entity_poly.pdbx_seq_one_letter_code
_entity_poly.pdbx_strand_id
1 'polypeptide(L)'
;MKKYLLVNTLLVNEGLIRPMDVLLADGRIEKISPHISDSYARVIDLQGNYLIPGMIDDQVHFRDPGLTYKADLHTESMAAVAGGVTSFMDMPNTIPNTLTRELLEEKYQAAARNSLANFSFFMGLSSSNWEEALRVNNETVCGITDDGLYFNDGEILANRPESLDKIFARAETLVALHSEDEGIIRHNYQHWYALTQGKISMKLHAKIRSKEACVEATKRVLEIQARHQNRLHFFHISTGEEANLFPIHADPIKKRVSAEACVHHLWFEESDYERLGGLIKWNPSIKTEEDRRLLLQALAEGRIDIIASDHAPHTMEEKVGSYEQIKSGAPIVQHTLAILFQLAHRGEISVEKIIEKTSHRVADIYRLKNRGYIREGYYADLVEVTNLPWQVTKESLHYKCAWSPLVGETFQSKIKRTFVNGTLLFENDQFVSNAKGSRLFFEKIR
;
A
#
# COMPACT_ATOMS: atom_id res chain seq x y z
N MET A 1 0.49 18.96 -26.21
CA MET A 1 0.04 17.95 -25.24
C MET A 1 -1.48 18.02 -25.12
N LYS A 2 -2.15 16.92 -24.75
CA LYS A 2 -3.61 16.91 -24.63
C LYS A 2 -4.01 17.66 -23.36
N LYS A 3 -4.90 18.66 -23.50
CA LYS A 3 -5.57 19.29 -22.36
C LYS A 3 -6.89 18.54 -22.08
N TYR A 4 -7.25 18.39 -20.82
CA TYR A 4 -8.55 17.86 -20.40
C TYR A 4 -9.22 18.85 -19.46
N LEU A 5 -10.51 19.07 -19.67
CA LEU A 5 -11.36 19.81 -18.75
C LEU A 5 -12.37 18.84 -18.14
N LEU A 6 -12.21 18.53 -16.86
CA LEU A 6 -13.08 17.67 -16.08
C LEU A 6 -14.17 18.54 -15.46
N VAL A 7 -15.43 18.35 -15.87
CA VAL A 7 -16.57 19.18 -15.43
C VAL A 7 -17.57 18.35 -14.62
N ASN A 8 -18.41 19.04 -13.83
CA ASN A 8 -19.45 18.44 -13.00
C ASN A 8 -18.86 17.37 -12.04
N THR A 9 -17.72 17.65 -11.42
CA THR A 9 -17.09 16.73 -10.47
C THR A 9 -17.58 16.99 -9.03
N LEU A 10 -17.65 15.94 -8.22
CA LEU A 10 -17.59 16.06 -6.76
C LEU A 10 -16.15 15.86 -6.32
N LEU A 11 -15.40 16.95 -6.26
CA LEU A 11 -13.99 16.95 -5.89
C LEU A 11 -13.83 16.61 -4.42
N VAL A 12 -13.10 15.52 -4.10
CA VAL A 12 -12.76 15.11 -2.73
C VAL A 12 -11.30 15.44 -2.46
N ASN A 13 -11.03 16.44 -1.67
CA ASN A 13 -9.67 16.87 -1.36
C ASN A 13 -9.64 17.63 -0.03
N GLU A 14 -8.57 17.41 0.78
CA GLU A 14 -8.31 18.14 2.03
C GLU A 14 -9.51 18.14 3.00
N GLY A 15 -10.14 16.99 3.16
CA GLY A 15 -11.28 16.78 4.08
C GLY A 15 -12.61 17.38 3.62
N LEU A 16 -12.73 17.80 2.37
CA LEU A 16 -13.92 18.44 1.81
C LEU A 16 -14.37 17.75 0.52
N ILE A 17 -15.69 17.72 0.32
CA ILE A 17 -16.34 17.33 -0.93
C ILE A 17 -17.03 18.55 -1.50
N ARG A 18 -16.62 18.98 -2.73
CA ARG A 18 -17.15 20.20 -3.37
C ARG A 18 -17.39 20.00 -4.85
N PRO A 19 -18.47 20.56 -5.43
CA PRO A 19 -18.63 20.63 -6.88
C PRO A 19 -17.58 21.60 -7.46
N MET A 20 -16.70 21.10 -8.35
CA MET A 20 -15.63 21.85 -9.00
C MET A 20 -15.38 21.35 -10.40
N ASP A 21 -14.85 22.22 -11.27
CA ASP A 21 -14.22 21.84 -12.51
C ASP A 21 -12.70 21.84 -12.34
N VAL A 22 -12.00 20.95 -13.06
CA VAL A 22 -10.55 20.80 -13.00
C VAL A 22 -9.97 20.79 -14.41
N LEU A 23 -9.08 21.72 -14.71
CA LEU A 23 -8.36 21.81 -15.99
C LEU A 23 -6.98 21.16 -15.84
N LEU A 24 -6.67 20.23 -16.73
CA LEU A 24 -5.40 19.54 -16.81
C LEU A 24 -4.63 19.99 -18.05
N ALA A 25 -3.38 20.39 -17.87
CA ALA A 25 -2.47 20.70 -18.96
C ALA A 25 -1.03 20.26 -18.60
N ASP A 26 -0.29 19.80 -19.60
CA ASP A 26 1.13 19.47 -19.48
C ASP A 26 1.47 18.52 -18.32
N GLY A 27 0.55 17.56 -18.05
CA GLY A 27 0.72 16.58 -16.99
C GLY A 27 0.35 17.08 -15.59
N ARG A 28 -0.12 18.33 -15.48
CA ARG A 28 -0.41 18.97 -14.19
C ARG A 28 -1.84 19.51 -14.11
N ILE A 29 -2.27 19.78 -12.90
CA ILE A 29 -3.50 20.50 -12.61
C ILE A 29 -3.22 21.98 -12.87
N GLU A 30 -3.81 22.54 -13.92
CA GLU A 30 -3.62 23.92 -14.33
C GLU A 30 -4.54 24.87 -13.52
N LYS A 31 -5.80 24.46 -13.34
CA LYS A 31 -6.81 25.29 -12.66
C LYS A 31 -7.87 24.47 -11.98
N ILE A 32 -8.36 24.95 -10.83
CA ILE A 32 -9.50 24.42 -10.09
C ILE A 32 -10.48 25.57 -9.83
N SER A 33 -11.73 25.43 -10.25
CA SER A 33 -12.76 26.49 -10.07
C SER A 33 -14.16 25.90 -10.11
N PRO A 34 -15.17 26.51 -9.50
CA PRO A 34 -16.57 26.07 -9.64
C PRO A 34 -17.06 26.00 -11.10
N HIS A 35 -16.48 26.82 -11.97
CA HIS A 35 -16.76 26.80 -13.41
C HIS A 35 -15.52 27.20 -14.20
N ILE A 36 -15.16 26.37 -15.19
CA ILE A 36 -14.07 26.63 -16.14
C ILE A 36 -14.59 26.48 -17.56
N SER A 37 -14.17 27.40 -18.43
CA SER A 37 -14.35 27.30 -19.87
C SER A 37 -12.98 27.31 -20.56
N ASP A 38 -12.73 26.31 -21.39
CA ASP A 38 -11.52 26.22 -22.23
C ASP A 38 -11.91 25.58 -23.57
N SER A 39 -11.78 26.33 -24.66
CA SER A 39 -12.15 25.88 -26.01
C SER A 39 -11.15 24.92 -26.65
N TYR A 40 -9.97 24.75 -26.05
CA TYR A 40 -8.91 23.87 -26.57
C TYR A 40 -8.81 22.55 -25.80
N ALA A 41 -9.50 22.43 -24.65
CA ALA A 41 -9.48 21.22 -23.86
C ALA A 41 -10.52 20.20 -24.33
N ARG A 42 -10.17 18.90 -24.26
CA ARG A 42 -11.15 17.83 -24.35
C ARG A 42 -11.99 17.83 -23.08
N VAL A 43 -13.28 18.16 -23.20
CA VAL A 43 -14.21 18.14 -22.06
C VAL A 43 -14.61 16.71 -21.74
N ILE A 44 -14.55 16.37 -20.44
CA ILE A 44 -15.04 15.10 -19.86
C ILE A 44 -16.01 15.48 -18.74
N ASP A 45 -17.29 15.15 -18.93
CA ASP A 45 -18.34 15.32 -17.94
C ASP A 45 -18.35 14.13 -16.96
N LEU A 46 -18.10 14.41 -15.69
CA LEU A 46 -18.11 13.40 -14.63
C LEU A 46 -19.50 13.13 -14.06
N GLN A 47 -20.50 13.90 -14.45
CA GLN A 47 -21.90 13.65 -14.08
C GLN A 47 -22.16 13.55 -12.57
N GLY A 48 -21.40 14.29 -11.77
CA GLY A 48 -21.49 14.26 -10.31
C GLY A 48 -20.76 13.08 -9.65
N ASN A 49 -19.93 12.34 -10.38
CA ASN A 49 -19.06 11.33 -9.80
C ASN A 49 -17.95 11.98 -8.96
N TYR A 50 -17.39 11.22 -8.01
CA TYR A 50 -16.23 11.66 -7.26
C TYR A 50 -15.01 11.81 -8.16
N LEU A 51 -14.29 12.92 -8.00
CA LEU A 51 -12.92 13.10 -8.47
C LEU A 51 -11.99 13.15 -7.26
N ILE A 52 -11.10 12.18 -7.17
CA ILE A 52 -10.19 12.01 -6.04
C ILE A 52 -8.73 12.10 -6.53
N PRO A 53 -7.76 12.50 -5.67
CA PRO A 53 -6.35 12.27 -5.95
C PRO A 53 -6.10 10.77 -6.08
N GLY A 54 -5.24 10.37 -7.00
CA GLY A 54 -4.89 8.97 -7.17
C GLY A 54 -4.30 8.39 -5.89
N MET A 55 -4.67 7.16 -5.57
CA MET A 55 -4.10 6.44 -4.44
C MET A 55 -2.60 6.27 -4.62
N ILE A 56 -1.85 6.45 -3.54
CA ILE A 56 -0.42 6.14 -3.41
C ILE A 56 -0.32 4.94 -2.48
N ASP A 57 0.09 3.79 -3.02
CA ASP A 57 0.24 2.54 -2.27
C ASP A 57 1.70 2.37 -1.86
N ASP A 58 2.00 2.52 -0.59
CA ASP A 58 3.36 2.51 -0.08
C ASP A 58 3.88 1.12 0.29
N GLN A 59 3.06 0.06 0.11
CA GLN A 59 3.49 -1.31 0.35
C GLN A 59 2.93 -2.27 -0.71
N VAL A 60 3.79 -2.63 -1.70
CA VAL A 60 3.47 -3.64 -2.72
C VAL A 60 4.68 -4.55 -2.99
N HIS A 61 4.41 -5.75 -3.52
CA HIS A 61 5.42 -6.73 -3.92
C HIS A 61 5.17 -7.15 -5.38
N PHE A 62 5.66 -6.37 -6.34
CA PHE A 62 5.45 -6.61 -7.78
C PHE A 62 6.36 -7.69 -8.36
N ARG A 63 7.21 -8.31 -7.53
CA ARG A 63 7.96 -9.53 -7.83
C ARG A 63 9.02 -9.43 -8.92
N ASP A 64 9.31 -8.27 -9.45
CA ASP A 64 10.26 -8.02 -10.53
C ASP A 64 11.49 -7.26 -9.99
N PRO A 65 12.69 -7.80 -10.17
CA PRO A 65 13.12 -8.96 -10.96
C PRO A 65 13.02 -10.34 -10.27
N GLY A 66 13.20 -11.39 -11.06
CA GLY A 66 13.50 -12.76 -10.62
C GLY A 66 12.32 -13.63 -10.23
N LEU A 67 11.14 -13.04 -9.93
CA LEU A 67 9.92 -13.75 -9.59
C LEU A 67 8.78 -13.45 -10.58
N THR A 68 9.15 -13.04 -11.79
CA THR A 68 8.22 -12.56 -12.83
C THR A 68 7.25 -13.61 -13.34
N TYR A 69 7.43 -14.87 -12.99
CA TYR A 69 6.46 -15.92 -13.32
C TYR A 69 5.12 -15.74 -12.59
N LYS A 70 5.09 -15.05 -11.44
CA LYS A 70 3.86 -14.79 -10.67
C LYS A 70 3.35 -13.36 -10.76
N ALA A 71 4.22 -12.37 -10.99
CA ALA A 71 3.87 -10.96 -11.14
C ALA A 71 5.04 -10.18 -11.74
N ASP A 72 4.80 -9.07 -12.42
CA ASP A 72 5.84 -8.18 -12.94
C ASP A 72 5.40 -6.70 -12.90
N LEU A 73 6.36 -5.78 -13.06
CA LEU A 73 6.12 -4.34 -13.03
C LEU A 73 5.07 -3.86 -14.03
N HIS A 74 4.93 -4.52 -15.19
CA HIS A 74 3.95 -4.13 -16.19
C HIS A 74 2.54 -4.55 -15.78
N THR A 75 2.33 -5.83 -15.50
CA THR A 75 1.00 -6.39 -15.20
C THR A 75 0.44 -5.83 -13.89
N GLU A 76 1.28 -5.72 -12.85
CA GLU A 76 0.79 -5.25 -11.56
C GLU A 76 0.60 -3.72 -11.55
N SER A 77 1.37 -2.95 -12.33
CA SER A 77 1.06 -1.53 -12.52
C SER A 77 -0.21 -1.30 -13.35
N MET A 78 -0.56 -2.20 -14.28
CA MET A 78 -1.87 -2.19 -14.92
C MET A 78 -2.98 -2.44 -13.88
N ALA A 79 -2.86 -3.49 -13.08
CA ALA A 79 -3.82 -3.77 -12.01
C ALA A 79 -3.97 -2.60 -11.03
N ALA A 80 -2.86 -1.96 -10.63
CA ALA A 80 -2.84 -0.76 -9.82
C ALA A 80 -3.63 0.39 -10.46
N VAL A 81 -3.34 0.73 -11.71
CA VAL A 81 -4.02 1.80 -12.45
C VAL A 81 -5.52 1.51 -12.64
N ALA A 82 -5.89 0.26 -12.94
CA ALA A 82 -7.30 -0.15 -13.03
C ALA A 82 -8.03 -0.01 -11.68
N GLY A 83 -7.31 -0.17 -10.56
CA GLY A 83 -7.79 0.04 -9.19
C GLY A 83 -7.73 1.48 -8.69
N GLY A 84 -7.25 2.44 -9.50
CA GLY A 84 -7.11 3.85 -9.10
C GLY A 84 -5.83 4.15 -8.30
N VAL A 85 -4.88 3.22 -8.24
CA VAL A 85 -3.55 3.44 -7.66
C VAL A 85 -2.65 4.05 -8.74
N THR A 86 -2.26 5.30 -8.55
CA THR A 86 -1.46 6.05 -9.53
C THR A 86 0.04 6.08 -9.21
N SER A 87 0.38 5.71 -7.99
CA SER A 87 1.76 5.63 -7.52
C SER A 87 1.94 4.48 -6.55
N PHE A 88 3.09 3.81 -6.58
CA PHE A 88 3.40 2.73 -5.64
C PHE A 88 4.84 2.79 -5.14
N MET A 89 5.08 2.14 -4.00
CA MET A 89 6.41 1.90 -3.43
C MET A 89 6.58 0.39 -3.24
N ASP A 90 7.55 -0.20 -3.94
CA ASP A 90 7.71 -1.66 -4.02
C ASP A 90 8.83 -2.16 -3.11
N MET A 91 8.59 -3.32 -2.51
CA MET A 91 9.46 -3.94 -1.52
C MET A 91 10.73 -4.57 -2.15
N PRO A 92 11.80 -4.75 -1.34
CA PRO A 92 13.11 -5.22 -1.82
C PRO A 92 13.21 -6.73 -2.03
N ASN A 93 12.18 -7.52 -1.71
CA ASN A 93 12.18 -8.98 -1.69
C ASN A 93 12.02 -9.62 -3.08
N THR A 94 12.92 -9.27 -3.97
CA THR A 94 13.08 -9.77 -5.34
C THR A 94 14.20 -10.81 -5.43
N ILE A 95 14.52 -11.33 -6.60
CA ILE A 95 15.67 -12.20 -6.80
C ILE A 95 16.57 -11.60 -7.90
N PRO A 96 17.74 -11.06 -7.52
CA PRO A 96 18.27 -10.95 -6.14
C PRO A 96 17.48 -9.95 -5.28
N ASN A 97 17.58 -10.06 -3.94
CA ASN A 97 17.08 -9.03 -3.02
C ASN A 97 17.76 -7.69 -3.32
N THR A 98 17.01 -6.59 -3.27
CA THR A 98 17.51 -5.24 -3.57
C THR A 98 18.33 -4.68 -2.39
N LEU A 99 19.54 -5.19 -2.20
CA LEU A 99 20.42 -4.88 -1.06
C LEU A 99 21.58 -3.93 -1.38
N THR A 100 21.70 -3.49 -2.64
CA THR A 100 22.70 -2.51 -3.06
C THR A 100 22.07 -1.40 -3.89
N ARG A 101 22.73 -0.23 -3.95
CA ARG A 101 22.24 0.91 -4.72
C ARG A 101 22.23 0.64 -6.23
N GLU A 102 23.13 -0.22 -6.71
CA GLU A 102 23.17 -0.67 -8.10
C GLU A 102 21.91 -1.47 -8.45
N LEU A 103 21.56 -2.49 -7.65
CA LEU A 103 20.33 -3.28 -7.83
C LEU A 103 19.07 -2.42 -7.71
N LEU A 104 19.09 -1.44 -6.80
CA LEU A 104 17.99 -0.49 -6.65
C LEU A 104 17.81 0.36 -7.92
N GLU A 105 18.88 0.88 -8.50
CA GLU A 105 18.83 1.68 -9.73
C GLU A 105 18.41 0.83 -10.95
N GLU A 106 18.81 -0.42 -11.03
CA GLU A 106 18.34 -1.37 -12.05
C GLU A 106 16.80 -1.55 -12.00
N LYS A 107 16.21 -1.65 -10.79
CA LYS A 107 14.75 -1.66 -10.62
C LYS A 107 14.10 -0.36 -11.11
N TYR A 108 14.67 0.80 -10.79
CA TYR A 108 14.17 2.08 -11.30
C TYR A 108 14.18 2.14 -12.82
N GLN A 109 15.24 1.65 -13.45
CA GLN A 109 15.35 1.60 -14.92
C GLN A 109 14.34 0.61 -15.53
N ALA A 110 14.11 -0.54 -14.90
CA ALA A 110 13.09 -1.50 -15.32
C ALA A 110 11.69 -0.90 -15.24
N ALA A 111 11.37 -0.22 -14.14
CA ALA A 111 10.07 0.43 -13.96
C ALA A 111 9.85 1.59 -14.95
N ALA A 112 10.86 2.39 -15.25
CA ALA A 112 10.77 3.45 -16.25
C ALA A 112 10.38 2.95 -17.66
N ARG A 113 10.74 1.70 -17.98
CA ARG A 113 10.36 1.06 -19.24
C ARG A 113 8.99 0.37 -19.20
N ASN A 114 8.58 -0.15 -18.03
CA ASN A 114 7.48 -1.09 -17.94
C ASN A 114 6.24 -0.56 -17.20
N SER A 115 6.42 0.25 -16.15
CA SER A 115 5.33 0.64 -15.26
C SER A 115 4.41 1.70 -15.87
N LEU A 116 3.09 1.53 -15.74
CA LEU A 116 2.08 2.53 -16.07
C LEU A 116 1.85 3.52 -14.93
N ALA A 117 1.98 3.06 -13.67
CA ALA A 117 1.89 3.91 -12.49
C ALA A 117 3.26 4.54 -12.15
N ASN A 118 3.26 5.65 -11.41
CA ASN A 118 4.46 6.23 -10.85
C ASN A 118 5.05 5.30 -9.80
N PHE A 119 6.37 5.34 -9.58
CA PHE A 119 7.05 4.32 -8.79
C PHE A 119 8.18 4.85 -7.92
N SER A 120 8.34 4.23 -6.77
CA SER A 120 9.57 4.22 -5.98
C SER A 120 9.83 2.81 -5.45
N PHE A 121 11.02 2.60 -4.92
CA PHE A 121 11.46 1.32 -4.39
C PHE A 121 12.14 1.54 -3.04
N PHE A 122 11.86 0.64 -2.09
CA PHE A 122 12.63 0.57 -0.87
C PHE A 122 13.97 -0.12 -1.12
N MET A 123 15.01 0.41 -0.51
CA MET A 123 16.27 -0.31 -0.35
C MET A 123 16.12 -1.34 0.75
N GLY A 124 16.55 -2.58 0.50
CA GLY A 124 16.54 -3.63 1.50
C GLY A 124 17.51 -3.34 2.64
N LEU A 125 17.07 -3.63 3.87
CA LEU A 125 17.80 -3.38 5.11
C LEU A 125 17.95 -4.68 5.91
N SER A 126 19.19 -5.03 6.27
CA SER A 126 19.52 -6.16 7.11
C SER A 126 20.64 -5.80 8.08
N SER A 127 20.93 -6.68 9.04
CA SER A 127 22.07 -6.52 9.95
C SER A 127 23.43 -6.55 9.23
N SER A 128 23.49 -7.05 8.00
CA SER A 128 24.74 -7.18 7.23
C SER A 128 24.97 -6.06 6.20
N ASN A 129 23.90 -5.40 5.67
CA ASN A 129 24.04 -4.37 4.63
C ASN A 129 23.66 -2.95 5.09
N TRP A 130 23.38 -2.74 6.37
CA TRP A 130 22.81 -1.48 6.88
C TRP A 130 23.66 -0.24 6.54
N GLU A 131 24.99 -0.35 6.48
CA GLU A 131 25.86 0.78 6.10
C GLU A 131 25.64 1.19 4.63
N GLU A 132 25.40 0.25 3.73
CA GLU A 132 25.05 0.53 2.34
C GLU A 132 23.62 1.07 2.23
N ALA A 133 22.69 0.49 2.97
CA ALA A 133 21.29 0.94 2.98
C ALA A 133 21.14 2.40 3.46
N LEU A 134 21.93 2.84 4.43
CA LEU A 134 21.91 4.22 4.92
C LEU A 134 22.50 5.25 3.93
N ARG A 135 23.13 4.83 2.84
CA ARG A 135 23.70 5.72 1.81
C ARG A 135 22.72 6.07 0.69
N VAL A 136 21.45 5.65 0.77
CA VAL A 136 20.46 6.00 -0.24
C VAL A 136 20.22 7.50 -0.31
N ASN A 137 19.87 7.98 -1.50
CA ASN A 137 19.50 9.38 -1.69
C ASN A 137 18.04 9.61 -1.30
N ASN A 138 17.81 10.28 -0.18
CA ASN A 138 16.48 10.56 0.38
C ASN A 138 15.58 11.45 -0.50
N GLU A 139 16.10 12.07 -1.56
CA GLU A 139 15.30 12.85 -2.52
C GLU A 139 14.77 11.99 -3.68
N THR A 140 15.27 10.75 -3.82
CA THR A 140 14.94 9.86 -4.95
C THR A 140 14.57 8.43 -4.53
N VAL A 141 14.65 8.10 -3.24
CA VAL A 141 14.34 6.79 -2.66
C VAL A 141 13.37 6.97 -1.51
N CYS A 142 12.29 6.20 -1.45
CA CYS A 142 11.23 6.36 -0.43
C CYS A 142 11.69 6.01 0.99
N GLY A 143 12.61 5.07 1.15
CA GLY A 143 13.09 4.63 2.45
C GLY A 143 13.89 3.32 2.36
N ILE A 144 14.18 2.77 3.53
CA ILE A 144 14.85 1.47 3.69
C ILE A 144 13.99 0.54 4.54
N THR A 145 13.98 -0.78 4.25
CA THR A 145 13.11 -1.73 4.92
C THR A 145 13.66 -3.14 4.97
N ASP A 146 13.30 -3.88 6.00
CA ASP A 146 13.48 -5.32 6.13
C ASP A 146 12.28 -6.14 5.59
N ASP A 147 11.19 -5.46 5.18
CA ASP A 147 9.96 -6.14 4.84
C ASP A 147 10.12 -7.11 3.67
N GLY A 148 9.57 -8.30 3.85
CA GLY A 148 9.63 -9.39 2.90
C GLY A 148 10.99 -10.09 2.77
N LEU A 149 12.10 -9.54 3.27
CA LEU A 149 13.44 -10.14 3.12
C LEU A 149 13.56 -11.49 3.82
N TYR A 150 12.87 -11.69 4.92
CA TYR A 150 12.90 -12.95 5.68
C TYR A 150 12.36 -14.17 4.90
N PHE A 151 11.65 -13.95 3.80
CA PHE A 151 11.24 -15.03 2.90
C PHE A 151 12.39 -15.57 2.02
N ASN A 152 13.46 -14.78 1.87
CA ASN A 152 14.61 -15.06 1.01
C ASN A 152 15.91 -15.06 1.83
N ASP A 153 15.95 -15.81 2.92
CA ASP A 153 17.09 -15.92 3.84
C ASP A 153 17.50 -14.61 4.55
N GLY A 154 16.61 -13.64 4.58
CA GLY A 154 16.75 -12.41 5.37
C GLY A 154 16.32 -12.58 6.81
N GLU A 155 16.17 -11.46 7.51
CA GLU A 155 15.77 -11.43 8.91
C GLU A 155 14.72 -10.35 9.16
N ILE A 156 13.91 -10.52 10.20
CA ILE A 156 13.04 -9.46 10.75
C ILE A 156 13.87 -8.69 11.77
N LEU A 157 14.16 -7.43 11.48
CA LEU A 157 15.03 -6.58 12.33
C LEU A 157 14.41 -6.28 13.70
N ALA A 158 13.09 -6.33 13.85
CA ALA A 158 12.42 -6.24 15.15
C ALA A 158 12.93 -7.30 16.16
N ASN A 159 13.51 -8.42 15.68
CA ASN A 159 14.13 -9.45 16.50
C ASN A 159 15.65 -9.30 16.67
N ARG A 160 16.20 -8.16 16.23
CA ARG A 160 17.64 -7.81 16.29
C ARG A 160 17.86 -6.46 16.96
N PRO A 161 17.57 -6.32 18.27
CA PRO A 161 17.58 -5.02 18.96
C PRO A 161 18.94 -4.30 18.89
N GLU A 162 20.06 -5.02 18.95
CA GLU A 162 21.40 -4.44 18.84
C GLU A 162 21.69 -3.87 17.44
N SER A 163 21.19 -4.53 16.38
CA SER A 163 21.31 -4.04 15.01
C SER A 163 20.41 -2.82 14.78
N LEU A 164 19.17 -2.87 15.27
CA LEU A 164 18.26 -1.71 15.20
C LEU A 164 18.81 -0.50 15.93
N ASP A 165 19.41 -0.67 17.12
CA ASP A 165 20.01 0.42 17.88
C ASP A 165 21.12 1.14 17.06
N LYS A 166 22.01 0.37 16.42
CA LYS A 166 23.05 0.92 15.53
C LYS A 166 22.50 1.62 14.30
N ILE A 167 21.46 1.04 13.67
CA ILE A 167 20.80 1.60 12.49
C ILE A 167 20.10 2.90 12.87
N PHE A 168 19.28 2.90 13.92
CA PHE A 168 18.50 4.06 14.32
C PHE A 168 19.38 5.23 14.78
N ALA A 169 20.52 4.95 15.40
CA ALA A 169 21.49 5.98 15.77
C ALA A 169 22.07 6.77 14.59
N ARG A 170 21.98 6.23 13.35
CA ARG A 170 22.59 6.82 12.15
C ARG A 170 21.61 7.08 11.01
N ALA A 171 20.36 6.63 11.13
CA ALA A 171 19.37 6.73 10.06
C ALA A 171 18.86 8.16 9.90
N GLU A 172 19.21 8.80 8.79
CA GLU A 172 18.62 10.06 8.34
C GLU A 172 17.44 9.83 7.38
N THR A 173 17.35 8.64 6.78
CA THR A 173 16.24 8.21 5.93
C THR A 173 15.08 7.65 6.75
N LEU A 174 13.92 7.49 6.09
CA LEU A 174 12.80 6.75 6.68
C LEU A 174 13.17 5.27 6.77
N VAL A 175 13.09 4.70 7.97
CA VAL A 175 13.17 3.25 8.20
C VAL A 175 11.76 2.72 8.32
N ALA A 176 11.39 1.74 7.50
CA ALA A 176 10.09 1.10 7.55
C ALA A 176 10.27 -0.38 7.91
N LEU A 177 9.47 -0.93 8.82
CA LEU A 177 9.73 -2.25 9.38
C LEU A 177 8.48 -3.12 9.43
N HIS A 178 8.71 -4.42 9.15
CA HIS A 178 7.83 -5.51 9.55
C HIS A 178 8.02 -5.82 11.04
N SER A 179 6.95 -5.90 11.81
CA SER A 179 7.02 -6.00 13.28
C SER A 179 6.27 -7.23 13.82
N GLU A 180 6.94 -8.38 13.87
CA GLU A 180 6.47 -9.60 14.52
C GLU A 180 7.61 -10.29 15.28
N ASP A 181 7.30 -10.87 16.45
CA ASP A 181 8.28 -11.63 17.27
C ASP A 181 8.37 -13.07 16.80
N GLU A 182 9.50 -13.43 16.17
CA GLU A 182 9.75 -14.79 15.67
C GLU A 182 9.84 -15.85 16.77
N GLY A 183 10.23 -15.46 17.97
CA GLY A 183 10.31 -16.38 19.12
C GLY A 183 8.93 -16.85 19.54
N ILE A 184 7.99 -15.90 19.67
CA ILE A 184 6.58 -16.17 19.98
C ILE A 184 5.94 -17.01 18.86
N ILE A 185 6.13 -16.60 17.59
CA ILE A 185 5.59 -17.31 16.42
C ILE A 185 6.10 -18.77 16.40
N ARG A 186 7.38 -18.98 16.61
CA ARG A 186 7.99 -20.31 16.63
C ARG A 186 7.45 -21.16 17.76
N HIS A 187 7.31 -20.60 18.96
CA HIS A 187 6.71 -21.28 20.11
C HIS A 187 5.27 -21.71 19.82
N ASN A 188 4.45 -20.78 19.31
CA ASN A 188 3.07 -21.05 18.96
C ASN A 188 2.95 -22.09 17.86
N TYR A 189 3.80 -22.03 16.83
CA TYR A 189 3.84 -23.04 15.77
C TYR A 189 4.14 -24.43 16.33
N GLN A 190 5.17 -24.57 17.17
CA GLN A 190 5.53 -25.85 17.79
C GLN A 190 4.38 -26.40 18.65
N HIS A 191 3.73 -25.56 19.44
CA HIS A 191 2.59 -25.92 20.26
C HIS A 191 1.44 -26.50 19.41
N TRP A 192 1.02 -25.76 18.38
CA TRP A 192 -0.09 -26.20 17.51
C TRP A 192 0.30 -27.39 16.64
N TYR A 193 1.54 -27.47 16.18
CA TYR A 193 2.04 -28.62 15.43
C TYR A 193 1.94 -29.90 16.26
N ALA A 194 2.32 -29.87 17.53
CA ALA A 194 2.20 -30.99 18.44
C ALA A 194 0.73 -31.37 18.69
N LEU A 195 -0.14 -30.39 18.99
CA LEU A 195 -1.56 -30.64 19.26
C LEU A 195 -2.31 -31.22 18.05
N THR A 196 -1.98 -30.79 16.85
CA THR A 196 -2.63 -31.22 15.61
C THR A 196 -1.94 -32.43 14.95
N GLN A 197 -0.91 -32.99 15.61
CA GLN A 197 -0.09 -34.10 15.07
C GLN A 197 0.45 -33.77 13.66
N GLY A 198 0.91 -32.50 13.48
CA GLY A 198 1.48 -32.01 12.22
C GLY A 198 0.46 -31.58 11.16
N LYS A 199 -0.84 -31.60 11.45
CA LYS A 199 -1.91 -31.22 10.50
C LYS A 199 -2.47 -29.86 10.83
N ILE A 200 -1.64 -28.80 10.64
CA ILE A 200 -2.04 -27.43 10.93
C ILE A 200 -3.09 -26.94 9.92
N SER A 201 -4.25 -26.53 10.41
CA SER A 201 -5.29 -25.87 9.61
C SER A 201 -4.99 -24.38 9.46
N MET A 202 -5.41 -23.76 8.34
CA MET A 202 -5.34 -22.31 8.14
C MET A 202 -6.08 -21.51 9.21
N LYS A 203 -7.10 -22.05 9.87
CA LYS A 203 -7.78 -21.43 11.01
C LYS A 203 -6.84 -21.13 12.19
N LEU A 204 -5.70 -21.81 12.27
CA LEU A 204 -4.71 -21.60 13.33
C LEU A 204 -3.69 -20.51 12.98
N HIS A 205 -3.76 -19.92 11.77
CA HIS A 205 -2.79 -18.92 11.35
C HIS A 205 -2.75 -17.73 12.30
N ALA A 206 -3.90 -17.20 12.72
CA ALA A 206 -4.01 -16.12 13.69
C ALA A 206 -3.56 -16.51 15.12
N LYS A 207 -3.55 -17.79 15.45
CA LYS A 207 -3.04 -18.29 16.73
C LYS A 207 -1.53 -18.51 16.72
N ILE A 208 -0.99 -18.85 15.55
CA ILE A 208 0.47 -19.01 15.34
C ILE A 208 1.12 -17.62 15.26
N ARG A 209 0.63 -16.75 14.36
CA ARG A 209 1.06 -15.35 14.25
C ARG A 209 0.12 -14.48 15.08
N SER A 210 0.28 -14.62 16.40
CA SER A 210 -0.66 -14.09 17.39
C SER A 210 -0.54 -12.58 17.56
N LYS A 211 -1.52 -11.98 18.25
CA LYS A 211 -1.49 -10.56 18.63
C LYS A 211 -0.25 -10.24 19.46
N GLU A 212 0.10 -11.11 20.41
CA GLU A 212 1.27 -10.93 21.29
C GLU A 212 2.55 -10.83 20.47
N ALA A 213 2.69 -11.59 19.37
CA ALA A 213 3.87 -11.52 18.52
C ALA A 213 4.02 -10.13 17.87
N CYS A 214 2.92 -9.51 17.44
CA CYS A 214 2.91 -8.16 16.88
C CYS A 214 3.19 -7.11 17.96
N VAL A 215 2.45 -7.15 19.06
CA VAL A 215 2.52 -6.14 20.14
C VAL A 215 3.90 -6.11 20.78
N GLU A 216 4.48 -7.26 21.11
CA GLU A 216 5.79 -7.32 21.78
C GLU A 216 6.93 -6.87 20.86
N ALA A 217 6.88 -7.20 19.56
CA ALA A 217 7.83 -6.69 18.58
C ALA A 217 7.72 -5.17 18.44
N THR A 218 6.50 -4.64 18.28
CA THR A 218 6.25 -3.20 18.11
C THR A 218 6.67 -2.40 19.34
N LYS A 219 6.37 -2.86 20.56
CA LYS A 219 6.86 -2.24 21.82
C LYS A 219 8.38 -2.15 21.83
N ARG A 220 9.07 -3.25 21.54
CA ARG A 220 10.55 -3.32 21.51
C ARG A 220 11.13 -2.31 20.52
N VAL A 221 10.60 -2.23 19.32
CA VAL A 221 11.06 -1.31 18.28
C VAL A 221 10.82 0.15 18.69
N LEU A 222 9.64 0.46 19.27
CA LEU A 222 9.32 1.80 19.78
C LEU A 222 10.25 2.24 20.91
N GLU A 223 10.62 1.34 21.84
CA GLU A 223 11.59 1.63 22.91
C GLU A 223 12.98 2.00 22.37
N ILE A 224 13.42 1.31 21.28
CA ILE A 224 14.68 1.64 20.62
C ILE A 224 14.57 2.99 19.91
N GLN A 225 13.50 3.21 19.14
CA GLN A 225 13.25 4.45 18.42
C GLN A 225 13.19 5.67 19.35
N ALA A 226 12.61 5.52 20.55
CA ALA A 226 12.51 6.60 21.54
C ALA A 226 13.89 7.15 21.98
N ARG A 227 14.95 6.35 21.92
CA ARG A 227 16.32 6.77 22.24
C ARG A 227 16.96 7.60 21.12
N HIS A 228 16.62 7.31 19.86
CA HIS A 228 17.30 7.88 18.68
C HIS A 228 16.47 8.93 17.94
N GLN A 229 15.14 8.92 18.10
CA GLN A 229 14.22 9.88 17.47
C GLN A 229 14.31 9.93 15.93
N ASN A 230 14.78 8.82 15.29
CA ASN A 230 14.79 8.69 13.85
C ASN A 230 13.36 8.59 13.28
N ARG A 231 13.21 8.78 11.97
CA ARG A 231 11.93 8.58 11.29
C ARG A 231 11.69 7.07 11.11
N LEU A 232 10.53 6.60 11.61
CA LEU A 232 10.15 5.19 11.60
C LEU A 232 8.72 5.05 11.07
N HIS A 233 8.51 4.07 10.22
CA HIS A 233 7.21 3.64 9.76
C HIS A 233 7.00 2.15 10.09
N PHE A 234 5.82 1.81 10.59
CA PHE A 234 5.43 0.43 10.81
C PHE A 234 4.46 -0.01 9.73
N PHE A 235 4.83 -1.04 8.99
CA PHE A 235 3.97 -1.67 8.01
C PHE A 235 2.85 -2.48 8.67
N HIS A 236 1.73 -2.64 7.96
CA HIS A 236 0.64 -3.61 8.17
C HIS A 236 0.27 -3.89 9.65
N ILE A 237 0.00 -2.85 10.44
CA ILE A 237 -0.55 -3.01 11.79
C ILE A 237 -1.84 -3.83 11.71
N SER A 238 -1.93 -4.90 12.49
CA SER A 238 -2.99 -5.89 12.37
C SER A 238 -3.85 -6.07 13.62
N THR A 239 -3.52 -5.41 14.74
CA THR A 239 -4.27 -5.53 16.00
C THR A 239 -4.66 -4.18 16.57
N GLY A 240 -5.81 -4.14 17.26
CA GLY A 240 -6.25 -2.93 17.97
C GLY A 240 -5.33 -2.55 19.13
N GLU A 241 -4.76 -3.54 19.82
CA GLU A 241 -3.81 -3.30 20.92
C GLU A 241 -2.54 -2.63 20.40
N GLU A 242 -2.00 -3.13 19.30
CA GLU A 242 -0.81 -2.56 18.64
C GLU A 242 -1.07 -1.14 18.14
N ALA A 243 -2.24 -0.89 17.53
CA ALA A 243 -2.65 0.43 17.06
C ALA A 243 -2.68 1.48 18.18
N ASN A 244 -3.00 1.08 19.41
CA ASN A 244 -3.00 1.97 20.58
C ASN A 244 -1.61 2.41 21.05
N LEU A 245 -0.55 1.77 20.57
CA LEU A 245 0.83 2.19 20.88
C LEU A 245 1.25 3.45 20.11
N PHE A 246 0.54 3.80 19.02
CA PHE A 246 0.92 4.93 18.18
C PHE A 246 0.31 6.25 18.67
N PRO A 247 1.12 7.33 18.70
CA PRO A 247 0.65 8.63 19.13
C PRO A 247 -0.22 9.29 18.06
N ILE A 248 -1.24 10.04 18.53
CA ILE A 248 -1.96 10.99 17.68
C ILE A 248 -1.09 12.24 17.55
N HIS A 249 -0.88 12.74 16.34
CA HIS A 249 -0.14 13.97 16.08
C HIS A 249 -0.90 14.87 15.12
N ALA A 250 -1.03 16.15 15.47
CA ALA A 250 -1.78 17.12 14.67
C ALA A 250 -1.13 17.43 13.31
N ASP A 251 0.22 17.38 13.25
CA ASP A 251 1.01 17.65 12.04
C ASP A 251 1.75 16.37 11.61
N PRO A 252 1.32 15.69 10.54
CA PRO A 252 1.92 14.42 10.10
C PRO A 252 3.36 14.58 9.63
N ILE A 253 3.76 15.75 9.12
CA ILE A 253 5.13 16.01 8.65
C ILE A 253 6.12 15.99 9.83
N LYS A 254 5.64 16.36 11.02
CA LYS A 254 6.44 16.33 12.26
C LYS A 254 6.39 15.00 12.99
N LYS A 255 5.50 14.10 12.60
CA LYS A 255 5.38 12.78 13.22
C LYS A 255 6.63 11.96 12.94
N ARG A 256 7.34 11.53 13.98
CA ARG A 256 8.55 10.71 13.85
C ARG A 256 8.24 9.24 13.66
N VAL A 257 7.16 8.76 14.25
CA VAL A 257 6.68 7.39 14.15
C VAL A 257 5.34 7.40 13.47
N SER A 258 5.22 6.70 12.35
CA SER A 258 3.99 6.51 11.60
C SER A 258 3.67 5.02 11.47
N ALA A 259 2.42 4.72 11.16
CA ALA A 259 1.95 3.35 11.01
C ALA A 259 0.89 3.25 9.90
N GLU A 260 0.84 2.11 9.24
CA GLU A 260 -0.20 1.80 8.28
C GLU A 260 -1.05 0.60 8.71
N ALA A 261 -2.26 0.50 8.16
CA ALA A 261 -3.05 -0.71 8.16
C ALA A 261 -3.31 -1.13 6.71
N CYS A 262 -3.17 -2.42 6.41
CA CYS A 262 -3.47 -2.90 5.08
C CYS A 262 -4.95 -3.21 4.91
N VAL A 263 -5.46 -2.97 3.71
CA VAL A 263 -6.89 -3.08 3.39
C VAL A 263 -7.47 -4.46 3.72
N HIS A 264 -6.68 -5.52 3.61
CA HIS A 264 -7.12 -6.88 3.95
C HIS A 264 -7.36 -7.07 5.46
N HIS A 265 -6.64 -6.36 6.35
CA HIS A 265 -6.91 -6.32 7.79
C HIS A 265 -8.15 -5.48 8.15
N LEU A 266 -8.61 -4.60 7.25
CA LEU A 266 -9.83 -3.80 7.42
C LEU A 266 -11.07 -4.49 6.82
N TRP A 267 -10.89 -5.52 5.99
CA TRP A 267 -11.95 -6.21 5.27
C TRP A 267 -12.24 -7.60 5.79
N PHE A 268 -11.21 -8.44 5.95
CA PHE A 268 -11.33 -9.81 6.42
C PHE A 268 -11.19 -9.90 7.95
N GLU A 269 -11.76 -10.97 8.52
CA GLU A 269 -11.57 -11.36 9.90
C GLU A 269 -11.25 -12.87 10.02
N GLU A 270 -10.82 -13.36 11.21
CA GLU A 270 -10.22 -14.70 11.33
C GLU A 270 -11.19 -15.85 10.97
N SER A 271 -12.51 -15.65 11.00
CA SER A 271 -13.46 -16.68 10.56
C SER A 271 -13.45 -16.88 9.04
N ASP A 272 -13.01 -15.90 8.27
CA ASP A 272 -12.88 -16.04 6.81
C ASP A 272 -11.86 -17.10 6.40
N TYR A 273 -10.94 -17.51 7.30
CA TYR A 273 -10.08 -18.66 7.05
C TYR A 273 -10.86 -19.96 6.84
N GLU A 274 -12.11 -20.07 7.32
CA GLU A 274 -12.95 -21.24 7.05
C GLU A 274 -13.32 -21.34 5.57
N ARG A 275 -13.64 -20.22 4.95
CA ARG A 275 -14.11 -20.13 3.58
C ARG A 275 -12.97 -19.99 2.58
N LEU A 276 -11.98 -19.16 2.89
CA LEU A 276 -10.94 -18.74 1.96
C LEU A 276 -9.59 -19.47 2.17
N GLY A 277 -9.38 -20.04 3.35
CA GLY A 277 -8.18 -20.84 3.64
C GLY A 277 -6.89 -20.11 3.31
N GLY A 278 -6.04 -20.75 2.51
CA GLY A 278 -4.76 -20.22 2.07
C GLY A 278 -4.82 -18.97 1.21
N LEU A 279 -5.96 -18.66 0.58
CA LEU A 279 -6.10 -17.48 -0.28
C LEU A 279 -5.92 -16.18 0.47
N ILE A 280 -6.23 -16.16 1.79
CA ILE A 280 -6.07 -14.98 2.66
C ILE A 280 -4.95 -15.15 3.69
N LYS A 281 -3.97 -16.01 3.43
CA LYS A 281 -2.78 -16.13 4.28
C LYS A 281 -1.86 -14.95 4.02
N TRP A 282 -1.82 -13.98 4.95
CA TRP A 282 -0.86 -12.87 5.01
C TRP A 282 -0.03 -12.94 6.29
N ASN A 283 1.06 -12.22 6.33
CA ASN A 283 1.89 -11.99 7.51
C ASN A 283 2.08 -10.48 7.70
N PRO A 284 1.54 -9.88 8.78
CA PRO A 284 0.80 -10.50 9.89
C PRO A 284 -0.51 -11.16 9.46
N SER A 285 -0.99 -12.13 10.26
CA SER A 285 -2.25 -12.83 9.99
C SER A 285 -3.46 -11.90 10.10
N ILE A 286 -4.54 -12.26 9.40
CA ILE A 286 -5.86 -11.66 9.66
C ILE A 286 -6.27 -11.99 11.09
N LYS A 287 -6.76 -11.00 11.84
CA LYS A 287 -7.12 -11.09 13.25
C LYS A 287 -8.64 -11.15 13.45
N THR A 288 -9.09 -10.92 14.67
CA THR A 288 -10.52 -10.98 15.03
C THR A 288 -11.31 -9.81 14.45
N GLU A 289 -12.63 -9.95 14.36
CA GLU A 289 -13.54 -8.84 14.00
C GLU A 289 -13.38 -7.64 14.95
N GLU A 290 -13.10 -7.88 16.23
CA GLU A 290 -12.80 -6.80 17.17
C GLU A 290 -11.55 -6.02 16.77
N ASP A 291 -10.46 -6.71 16.38
CA ASP A 291 -9.25 -6.03 15.89
C ASP A 291 -9.53 -5.23 14.63
N ARG A 292 -10.28 -5.79 13.67
CA ARG A 292 -10.72 -5.09 12.45
C ARG A 292 -11.42 -3.77 12.79
N ARG A 293 -12.39 -3.82 13.71
CA ARG A 293 -13.14 -2.64 14.16
C ARG A 293 -12.25 -1.62 14.88
N LEU A 294 -11.33 -2.09 15.73
CA LEU A 294 -10.39 -1.21 16.44
C LEU A 294 -9.36 -0.56 15.49
N LEU A 295 -8.94 -1.24 14.42
CA LEU A 295 -8.10 -0.64 13.38
C LEU A 295 -8.84 0.50 12.64
N LEU A 296 -10.11 0.31 12.28
CA LEU A 296 -10.94 1.36 11.68
C LEU A 296 -11.12 2.56 12.62
N GLN A 297 -11.29 2.30 13.92
CA GLN A 297 -11.32 3.35 14.94
C GLN A 297 -9.98 4.09 15.03
N ALA A 298 -8.86 3.38 15.05
CA ALA A 298 -7.52 3.96 15.10
C ALA A 298 -7.19 4.82 13.86
N LEU A 299 -7.70 4.44 12.68
CA LEU A 299 -7.64 5.26 11.47
C LEU A 299 -8.44 6.56 11.64
N ALA A 300 -9.65 6.49 12.17
CA ALA A 300 -10.50 7.66 12.41
C ALA A 300 -9.86 8.63 13.43
N GLU A 301 -9.25 8.11 14.48
CA GLU A 301 -8.55 8.86 15.53
C GLU A 301 -7.20 9.46 15.06
N GLY A 302 -6.60 8.95 13.99
CA GLY A 302 -5.29 9.38 13.49
C GLY A 302 -4.10 8.71 14.18
N ARG A 303 -4.30 7.60 14.86
CA ARG A 303 -3.21 6.73 15.36
C ARG A 303 -2.54 5.99 14.22
N ILE A 304 -3.34 5.41 13.33
CA ILE A 304 -2.89 4.85 12.06
C ILE A 304 -2.98 5.94 10.99
N ASP A 305 -1.90 6.10 10.26
CA ASP A 305 -1.70 7.23 9.34
C ASP A 305 -2.09 6.90 7.90
N ILE A 306 -1.84 5.68 7.45
CA ILE A 306 -1.89 5.26 6.05
C ILE A 306 -2.78 4.01 5.93
N ILE A 307 -3.40 3.84 4.76
CA ILE A 307 -3.98 2.58 4.30
C ILE A 307 -3.23 2.16 3.04
N ALA A 308 -2.62 0.97 3.11
CA ALA A 308 -1.89 0.32 2.02
C ALA A 308 -2.57 -0.96 1.57
N SER A 309 -2.01 -1.64 0.56
CA SER A 309 -2.54 -2.92 0.11
C SER A 309 -1.81 -4.14 0.65
N ASP A 310 -0.51 -4.07 0.82
CA ASP A 310 0.37 -5.24 0.94
C ASP A 310 0.07 -6.27 -0.18
N HIS A 311 -0.05 -5.74 -1.40
CA HIS A 311 -0.26 -6.55 -2.58
C HIS A 311 0.93 -7.49 -2.80
N ALA A 312 0.74 -8.77 -2.54
CA ALA A 312 1.81 -9.77 -2.53
C ALA A 312 1.38 -11.03 -3.31
N PRO A 313 1.34 -10.96 -4.66
CA PRO A 313 0.79 -12.03 -5.50
C PRO A 313 1.67 -13.29 -5.49
N HIS A 314 0.98 -14.43 -5.60
CA HIS A 314 1.53 -15.76 -5.77
C HIS A 314 0.72 -16.50 -6.83
N THR A 315 1.28 -17.55 -7.43
CA THR A 315 0.48 -18.41 -8.33
C THR A 315 -0.55 -19.21 -7.53
N MET A 316 -1.61 -19.72 -8.16
CA MET A 316 -2.61 -20.52 -7.47
C MET A 316 -2.02 -21.80 -6.88
N GLU A 317 -1.01 -22.39 -7.52
CA GLU A 317 -0.29 -23.56 -7.05
C GLU A 317 0.46 -23.27 -5.73
N GLU A 318 0.97 -22.06 -5.55
CA GLU A 318 1.64 -21.62 -4.32
C GLU A 318 0.64 -21.32 -3.16
N LYS A 319 -0.66 -21.33 -3.44
CA LYS A 319 -1.74 -21.08 -2.46
C LYS A 319 -2.45 -22.35 -2.00
N VAL A 320 -2.01 -23.52 -2.45
CA VAL A 320 -2.57 -24.84 -2.06
C VAL A 320 -1.50 -25.72 -1.42
N GLY A 321 -1.91 -26.68 -0.59
CA GLY A 321 -1.01 -27.62 0.08
C GLY A 321 -1.13 -27.58 1.60
N SER A 322 -0.07 -28.02 2.31
CA SER A 322 -0.01 -27.92 3.78
C SER A 322 0.19 -26.46 4.22
N TYR A 323 -0.04 -26.18 5.49
CA TYR A 323 0.15 -24.86 6.08
C TYR A 323 1.54 -24.27 5.75
N GLU A 324 2.59 -25.08 5.78
CA GLU A 324 3.97 -24.67 5.52
C GLU A 324 4.23 -24.38 4.03
N GLN A 325 3.56 -25.10 3.14
CA GLN A 325 3.72 -24.95 1.69
C GLN A 325 3.01 -23.72 1.16
N ILE A 326 1.87 -23.36 1.76
CA ILE A 326 1.08 -22.19 1.32
C ILE A 326 1.86 -20.93 1.59
N LYS A 327 2.20 -20.19 0.52
CA LYS A 327 2.89 -18.90 0.60
C LYS A 327 1.98 -17.81 1.17
N SER A 328 2.57 -16.90 1.97
CA SER A 328 1.87 -15.73 2.51
C SER A 328 1.86 -14.59 1.51
N GLY A 329 0.72 -13.92 1.38
CA GLY A 329 0.42 -12.87 0.41
C GLY A 329 -0.68 -13.25 -0.57
N ALA A 330 -1.39 -12.24 -1.07
CA ALA A 330 -2.41 -12.39 -2.11
C ALA A 330 -2.49 -11.13 -2.99
N PRO A 331 -3.06 -11.22 -4.22
CA PRO A 331 -3.28 -10.06 -5.08
C PRO A 331 -4.48 -9.25 -4.59
N ILE A 332 -4.32 -7.93 -4.40
CA ILE A 332 -5.37 -7.06 -3.87
C ILE A 332 -5.31 -5.61 -4.39
N VAL A 333 -4.18 -5.11 -4.93
CA VAL A 333 -3.99 -3.69 -5.30
C VAL A 333 -5.11 -3.12 -6.17
N GLN A 334 -5.62 -3.88 -7.13
CA GLN A 334 -6.73 -3.47 -8.02
C GLN A 334 -8.04 -3.20 -7.26
N HIS A 335 -8.22 -3.78 -6.08
CA HIS A 335 -9.49 -3.75 -5.36
C HIS A 335 -9.44 -2.90 -4.09
N THR A 336 -8.29 -2.31 -3.76
CA THR A 336 -8.10 -1.55 -2.52
C THR A 336 -9.12 -0.44 -2.36
N LEU A 337 -9.27 0.45 -3.37
CA LEU A 337 -10.26 1.52 -3.30
C LEU A 337 -11.70 0.98 -3.34
N ALA A 338 -11.98 -0.09 -4.10
CA ALA A 338 -13.31 -0.70 -4.12
C ALA A 338 -13.75 -1.20 -2.74
N ILE A 339 -12.84 -1.86 -2.00
CA ILE A 339 -13.06 -2.27 -0.61
C ILE A 339 -13.32 -1.05 0.27
N LEU A 340 -12.47 -0.04 0.21
CA LEU A 340 -12.58 1.16 1.06
C LEU A 340 -13.88 1.92 0.79
N PHE A 341 -14.29 2.10 -0.45
CA PHE A 341 -15.57 2.69 -0.79
C PHE A 341 -16.75 1.81 -0.33
N GLN A 342 -16.60 0.47 -0.33
CA GLN A 342 -17.61 -0.42 0.26
C GLN A 342 -17.73 -0.24 1.77
N LEU A 343 -16.62 -0.07 2.48
CA LEU A 343 -16.63 0.28 3.91
C LEU A 343 -17.29 1.65 4.14
N ALA A 344 -17.08 2.62 3.23
CA ALA A 344 -17.79 3.91 3.31
C ALA A 344 -19.31 3.74 3.10
N HIS A 345 -19.75 2.92 2.16
CA HIS A 345 -21.18 2.60 2.00
C HIS A 345 -21.78 1.93 3.23
N ARG A 346 -21.00 1.17 4.01
CA ARG A 346 -21.41 0.59 5.29
C ARG A 346 -21.37 1.59 6.45
N GLY A 347 -20.85 2.81 6.23
CA GLY A 347 -20.69 3.83 7.27
C GLY A 347 -19.52 3.57 8.24
N GLU A 348 -18.60 2.67 7.89
CA GLU A 348 -17.46 2.29 8.73
C GLU A 348 -16.28 3.28 8.60
N ILE A 349 -16.18 4.02 7.49
CA ILE A 349 -15.18 5.07 7.23
C ILE A 349 -15.81 6.14 6.32
N SER A 350 -15.40 7.41 6.41
CA SER A 350 -15.86 8.44 5.46
C SER A 350 -15.01 8.48 4.19
N VAL A 351 -15.60 8.97 3.08
CA VAL A 351 -14.87 9.14 1.80
C VAL A 351 -13.68 10.07 1.98
N GLU A 352 -13.85 11.18 2.72
CA GLU A 352 -12.78 12.11 3.02
C GLU A 352 -11.63 11.46 3.78
N LYS A 353 -11.97 10.55 4.72
CA LYS A 353 -10.96 9.81 5.49
C LYS A 353 -10.22 8.80 4.62
N ILE A 354 -10.89 8.14 3.67
CA ILE A 354 -10.24 7.27 2.68
C ILE A 354 -9.17 8.07 1.94
N ILE A 355 -9.53 9.23 1.38
CA ILE A 355 -8.61 10.06 0.61
C ILE A 355 -7.47 10.61 1.48
N GLU A 356 -7.78 11.01 2.72
CA GLU A 356 -6.74 11.39 3.68
C GLU A 356 -5.70 10.27 3.83
N LYS A 357 -6.14 9.02 4.04
CA LYS A 357 -5.28 7.88 4.40
C LYS A 357 -4.58 7.21 3.21
N THR A 358 -5.16 7.29 2.02
CA THR A 358 -4.59 6.65 0.81
C THR A 358 -3.80 7.59 -0.08
N SER A 359 -3.86 8.91 0.14
CA SER A 359 -3.21 9.89 -0.73
C SER A 359 -2.49 10.99 0.07
N HIS A 360 -3.22 11.77 0.88
CA HIS A 360 -2.65 12.94 1.56
C HIS A 360 -1.59 12.53 2.58
N ARG A 361 -1.90 11.61 3.50
CA ARG A 361 -0.97 11.18 4.54
C ARG A 361 0.24 10.44 4.00
N VAL A 362 0.06 9.66 2.94
CA VAL A 362 1.20 9.03 2.26
C VAL A 362 2.14 10.12 1.71
N ALA A 363 1.59 11.10 1.00
CA ALA A 363 2.40 12.21 0.47
C ALA A 363 3.12 13.01 1.56
N ASP A 364 2.46 13.27 2.70
CA ASP A 364 3.05 14.01 3.82
C ASP A 364 4.16 13.22 4.52
N ILE A 365 3.90 11.94 4.86
CA ILE A 365 4.84 11.11 5.59
C ILE A 365 6.09 10.83 4.76
N TYR A 366 5.92 10.48 3.48
CA TYR A 366 7.03 10.26 2.57
C TYR A 366 7.62 11.56 2.00
N ARG A 367 6.94 12.72 2.20
CA ARG A 367 7.34 14.02 1.66
C ARG A 367 7.42 14.04 0.14
N LEU A 368 6.39 13.49 -0.51
CA LEU A 368 6.30 13.44 -1.96
C LEU A 368 6.18 14.82 -2.59
N LYS A 369 6.97 15.10 -3.62
CA LYS A 369 6.94 16.38 -4.35
C LYS A 369 5.72 16.46 -5.25
N ASN A 370 4.81 17.41 -4.96
CA ASN A 370 3.69 17.81 -5.81
C ASN A 370 2.74 16.66 -6.20
N ARG A 371 2.49 15.70 -5.31
CA ARG A 371 1.56 14.58 -5.48
C ARG A 371 0.71 14.36 -4.23
N GLY A 372 -0.31 13.50 -4.34
CA GLY A 372 -1.19 13.12 -3.24
C GLY A 372 -2.30 14.13 -2.91
N TYR A 373 -2.35 15.26 -3.60
CA TYR A 373 -3.35 16.32 -3.44
C TYR A 373 -3.84 16.82 -4.80
N ILE A 374 -5.09 17.31 -4.84
CA ILE A 374 -5.61 18.04 -5.99
C ILE A 374 -5.36 19.54 -5.74
N ARG A 375 -4.23 20.03 -6.22
CA ARG A 375 -3.80 21.44 -6.10
C ARG A 375 -3.24 21.94 -7.42
N GLU A 376 -3.45 23.22 -7.75
CA GLU A 376 -2.86 23.85 -8.95
C GLU A 376 -1.33 23.71 -8.91
N GLY A 377 -0.75 23.31 -10.03
CA GLY A 377 0.69 23.03 -10.18
C GLY A 377 1.12 21.61 -9.81
N TYR A 378 0.29 20.82 -9.12
CA TYR A 378 0.57 19.41 -8.79
C TYR A 378 0.41 18.52 -10.01
N TYR A 379 1.05 17.37 -10.00
CA TYR A 379 0.82 16.34 -11.02
C TYR A 379 -0.65 15.91 -11.02
N ALA A 380 -1.20 15.76 -12.22
CA ALA A 380 -2.57 15.34 -12.39
C ALA A 380 -2.68 13.81 -12.32
N ASP A 381 -2.48 13.28 -11.12
CA ASP A 381 -2.74 11.89 -10.75
C ASP A 381 -4.13 11.86 -10.13
N LEU A 382 -5.14 11.50 -10.94
CA LEU A 382 -6.55 11.68 -10.60
C LEU A 382 -7.35 10.43 -10.91
N VAL A 383 -8.39 10.18 -10.12
CA VAL A 383 -9.29 9.04 -10.30
C VAL A 383 -10.75 9.49 -10.24
N GLU A 384 -11.53 9.06 -11.23
CA GLU A 384 -12.99 9.15 -11.19
C GLU A 384 -13.57 7.88 -10.60
N VAL A 385 -14.35 8.04 -9.51
CA VAL A 385 -15.07 6.94 -8.85
C VAL A 385 -16.56 7.15 -9.04
N THR A 386 -17.23 6.14 -9.58
CA THR A 386 -18.68 6.14 -9.79
C THR A 386 -19.39 5.19 -8.84
N ASN A 387 -20.59 5.56 -8.40
CA ASN A 387 -21.49 4.69 -7.64
C ASN A 387 -22.26 3.78 -8.63
N LEU A 388 -21.60 2.73 -9.07
CA LEU A 388 -22.14 1.73 -9.97
C LEU A 388 -21.85 0.34 -9.43
N PRO A 389 -22.86 -0.45 -9.02
CA PRO A 389 -22.67 -1.81 -8.55
C PRO A 389 -22.01 -2.70 -9.60
N TRP A 390 -21.03 -3.51 -9.18
CA TRP A 390 -20.35 -4.46 -10.03
C TRP A 390 -19.82 -5.65 -9.22
N GLN A 391 -19.65 -6.78 -9.89
CA GLN A 391 -19.10 -7.99 -9.28
C GLN A 391 -17.69 -8.26 -9.78
N VAL A 392 -16.80 -8.65 -8.87
CA VAL A 392 -15.45 -9.11 -9.24
C VAL A 392 -15.55 -10.46 -9.92
N THR A 393 -15.14 -10.54 -11.17
CA THR A 393 -15.06 -11.78 -11.93
C THR A 393 -13.62 -12.07 -12.34
N LYS A 394 -13.31 -13.29 -12.76
CA LYS A 394 -11.97 -13.63 -13.24
C LYS A 394 -11.55 -12.78 -14.44
N GLU A 395 -12.49 -12.45 -15.31
CA GLU A 395 -12.27 -11.66 -16.53
C GLU A 395 -11.97 -10.18 -16.22
N SER A 396 -12.39 -9.69 -15.03
CA SER A 396 -12.13 -8.32 -14.60
C SER A 396 -10.73 -8.15 -13.95
N LEU A 397 -10.00 -9.23 -13.74
CA LEU A 397 -8.68 -9.20 -13.08
C LEU A 397 -7.58 -8.81 -14.07
N HIS A 398 -6.71 -7.91 -13.64
CA HIS A 398 -5.51 -7.51 -14.37
C HIS A 398 -4.22 -8.09 -13.74
N TYR A 399 -4.33 -8.87 -12.66
CA TYR A 399 -3.19 -9.55 -12.03
C TYR A 399 -2.62 -10.64 -12.94
N LYS A 400 -1.30 -10.72 -13.05
CA LYS A 400 -0.63 -11.80 -13.78
C LYS A 400 -0.97 -13.19 -13.24
N CYS A 401 -1.10 -13.32 -11.93
CA CYS A 401 -1.46 -14.58 -11.27
C CYS A 401 -2.91 -15.02 -11.52
N ALA A 402 -3.76 -14.17 -12.13
CA ALA A 402 -5.11 -14.44 -12.62
C ALA A 402 -6.11 -14.98 -11.57
N TRP A 403 -5.95 -14.59 -10.29
CA TRP A 403 -6.89 -14.90 -9.22
C TRP A 403 -6.97 -13.76 -8.21
N SER A 404 -8.02 -13.75 -7.38
CA SER A 404 -8.17 -12.84 -6.24
C SER A 404 -9.04 -13.51 -5.18
N PRO A 405 -8.80 -13.27 -3.87
CA PRO A 405 -9.68 -13.74 -2.80
C PRO A 405 -11.07 -13.06 -2.85
N LEU A 406 -11.24 -12.04 -3.69
CA LEU A 406 -12.45 -11.24 -3.81
C LEU A 406 -13.33 -11.64 -5.00
N VAL A 407 -12.96 -12.67 -5.78
CA VAL A 407 -13.81 -13.16 -6.89
C VAL A 407 -15.18 -13.60 -6.35
N GLY A 408 -16.25 -13.03 -6.92
CA GLY A 408 -17.64 -13.21 -6.48
C GLY A 408 -18.16 -12.11 -5.56
N GLU A 409 -17.31 -11.30 -4.95
CA GLU A 409 -17.73 -10.14 -4.14
C GLU A 409 -18.36 -9.06 -5.03
N THR A 410 -19.35 -8.35 -4.46
CA THR A 410 -20.03 -7.24 -5.14
C THR A 410 -19.74 -5.94 -4.41
N PHE A 411 -19.25 -4.94 -5.15
CA PHE A 411 -18.96 -3.60 -4.68
C PHE A 411 -19.93 -2.57 -5.24
N GLN A 412 -20.26 -1.53 -4.48
CA GLN A 412 -21.20 -0.48 -4.87
C GLN A 412 -20.53 0.68 -5.63
N SER A 413 -19.21 0.78 -5.59
CA SER A 413 -18.44 1.80 -6.29
C SER A 413 -17.41 1.17 -7.22
N LYS A 414 -17.11 1.85 -8.33
CA LYS A 414 -16.20 1.40 -9.38
C LYS A 414 -15.28 2.52 -9.83
N ILE A 415 -14.02 2.17 -10.13
CA ILE A 415 -13.10 3.08 -10.81
C ILE A 415 -13.55 3.19 -12.28
N LYS A 416 -13.86 4.41 -12.72
CA LYS A 416 -14.29 4.67 -14.09
C LYS A 416 -13.17 5.22 -14.96
N ARG A 417 -12.35 6.11 -14.42
CA ARG A 417 -11.18 6.68 -15.10
C ARG A 417 -10.01 6.85 -14.16
N THR A 418 -8.80 6.61 -14.70
CA THR A 418 -7.54 6.88 -13.99
C THR A 418 -6.61 7.68 -14.88
N PHE A 419 -6.16 8.82 -14.35
CA PHE A 419 -5.14 9.69 -14.96
C PHE A 419 -3.83 9.55 -14.18
N VAL A 420 -2.74 9.33 -14.91
CA VAL A 420 -1.38 9.34 -14.35
C VAL A 420 -0.58 10.41 -15.09
N ASN A 421 0.01 11.34 -14.34
CA ASN A 421 0.74 12.48 -14.91
C ASN A 421 -0.09 13.20 -16.00
N GLY A 422 -1.38 13.42 -15.77
CA GLY A 422 -2.31 14.08 -16.69
C GLY A 422 -2.68 13.29 -17.94
N THR A 423 -2.23 12.06 -18.07
CA THR A 423 -2.59 11.18 -19.17
C THR A 423 -3.70 10.21 -18.73
N LEU A 424 -4.81 10.19 -19.45
CA LEU A 424 -5.86 9.20 -19.26
C LEU A 424 -5.33 7.83 -19.69
N LEU A 425 -5.16 6.91 -18.73
CA LEU A 425 -4.63 5.56 -18.96
C LEU A 425 -5.74 4.51 -19.01
N PHE A 426 -6.73 4.64 -18.12
CA PHE A 426 -7.81 3.67 -17.97
C PHE A 426 -9.16 4.38 -18.02
N GLU A 427 -10.09 3.85 -18.80
CA GLU A 427 -11.45 4.38 -18.96
C GLU A 427 -12.42 3.26 -19.25
N ASN A 428 -13.51 3.11 -18.46
CA ASN A 428 -14.59 2.14 -18.68
C ASN A 428 -14.07 0.71 -18.91
N ASP A 429 -13.28 0.20 -17.97
CA ASP A 429 -12.67 -1.14 -17.97
C ASP A 429 -11.62 -1.39 -19.07
N GLN A 430 -11.16 -0.36 -19.74
CA GLN A 430 -10.18 -0.50 -20.83
C GLN A 430 -8.96 0.41 -20.64
N PHE A 431 -7.81 -0.09 -20.99
CA PHE A 431 -6.62 0.74 -21.14
C PHE A 431 -6.67 1.49 -22.47
N VAL A 432 -6.66 2.81 -22.38
CA VAL A 432 -6.75 3.71 -23.57
C VAL A 432 -5.41 4.35 -23.91
N SER A 433 -4.40 4.10 -23.11
CA SER A 433 -3.00 4.52 -23.32
C SER A 433 -2.06 3.56 -22.59
N ASN A 434 -0.83 3.45 -23.10
CA ASN A 434 0.28 2.70 -22.49
C ASN A 434 1.43 3.64 -22.04
N ALA A 435 1.12 4.93 -21.85
CA ALA A 435 2.09 5.88 -21.33
C ALA A 435 2.64 5.41 -20.00
N LYS A 436 3.93 5.66 -19.78
CA LYS A 436 4.64 5.18 -18.60
C LYS A 436 4.56 6.18 -17.46
N GLY A 437 4.50 5.65 -16.25
CA GLY A 437 4.68 6.39 -15.03
C GLY A 437 6.08 6.97 -14.91
N SER A 438 6.33 7.67 -13.84
CA SER A 438 7.62 8.30 -13.57
C SER A 438 8.13 7.97 -12.16
N ARG A 439 9.45 8.04 -11.99
CA ARG A 439 10.09 7.96 -10.67
C ARG A 439 9.51 9.02 -9.75
N LEU A 440 9.23 8.65 -8.51
CA LEU A 440 8.81 9.56 -7.45
C LEU A 440 10.03 10.34 -6.92
N PHE A 441 9.78 11.59 -6.53
CA PHE A 441 10.76 12.45 -5.89
C PHE A 441 10.24 12.96 -4.55
N PHE A 442 11.15 13.17 -3.62
CA PHE A 442 10.85 13.49 -2.23
C PHE A 442 11.49 14.83 -1.84
N GLU A 443 10.88 15.55 -0.90
CA GLU A 443 11.45 16.78 -0.35
C GLU A 443 12.66 16.45 0.52
N LYS A 444 13.67 17.30 0.43
CA LYS A 444 14.88 17.17 1.26
C LYS A 444 14.53 17.25 2.75
N ILE A 445 15.08 16.35 3.53
CA ILE A 445 15.02 16.43 5.00
C ILE A 445 15.87 17.64 5.41
N ARG A 446 15.24 18.64 5.99
CA ARG A 446 15.93 19.81 6.56
C ARG A 446 16.30 19.59 8.01
#